data_2b67249156dd1c5490cad21fed05b6a8
#
_entry.id   2b67249156dd1c5490cad21fed05b6a8
#
_cell.length_a   1.000
_cell.length_b   1.000
_cell.length_c   1.000
_cell.angle_alpha   90.00
_cell.angle_beta   90.00
_cell.angle_gamma   90.00
#
_symmetry.space_group_name_H-M   'P 1'
#
loop_
_entity.id
_entity.type
_entity.pdbx_description
1 polymer ?
#
loop_
_entity_poly.entity_id
_entity_poly.type
_entity_poly.pdbx_seq_one_letter_code
_entity_poly.pdbx_strand_id
1 'polypeptide(L)'
;MADFGRPRVIESPEQFYLMFEEYRQWVSDNPITIEDYVGKDAIRVMREKPRPLTIEGFNNHCFRNYGISTLQQYFENRDEKYTDFFYICRTIRDEIRQNQIEGGMAGIFNPSITQRLNNLKEATDITTNGKDVQSNIIVQDAQTKENLDKIK
;
A
#
# COMPACT_ATOMS: atom_id res chain seq x y z
N MET A 1 -35.05 20.68 2.44
CA MET A 1 -34.32 21.14 1.22
C MET A 1 -33.55 19.97 0.71
N ALA A 2 -33.82 19.52 -0.51
CA ALA A 2 -33.05 18.42 -1.12
C ALA A 2 -31.63 18.90 -1.35
N ASP A 3 -30.66 18.15 -0.79
CA ASP A 3 -29.24 18.39 -1.02
C ASP A 3 -28.92 18.06 -2.48
N PHE A 4 -28.87 19.07 -3.34
CA PHE A 4 -28.48 18.95 -4.74
C PHE A 4 -26.96 18.86 -4.85
N GLY A 5 -26.37 17.90 -4.10
CA GLY A 5 -24.99 17.51 -4.30
C GLY A 5 -24.81 16.86 -5.68
N ARG A 6 -23.61 16.97 -6.27
CA ARG A 6 -23.28 16.25 -7.51
C ARG A 6 -23.59 14.75 -7.33
N PRO A 7 -24.32 14.10 -8.28
CA PRO A 7 -24.64 12.69 -8.17
C PRO A 7 -23.40 11.85 -7.94
N ARG A 8 -23.50 10.80 -7.13
CA ARG A 8 -22.42 9.82 -6.96
C ARG A 8 -22.12 9.19 -8.31
N VAL A 9 -20.85 9.02 -8.61
CA VAL A 9 -20.42 8.36 -9.87
C VAL A 9 -20.61 6.85 -9.76
N ILE A 10 -20.46 6.28 -8.55
CA ILE A 10 -20.74 4.88 -8.24
C ILE A 10 -22.02 4.87 -7.40
N GLU A 11 -23.05 4.21 -7.91
CA GLU A 11 -24.40 4.30 -7.36
C GLU A 11 -24.59 3.36 -6.13
N SER A 12 -23.94 2.20 -6.13
CA SER A 12 -24.10 1.22 -5.05
C SER A 12 -22.79 0.53 -4.65
N PRO A 13 -22.71 0.00 -3.42
CA PRO A 13 -21.59 -0.83 -2.96
C PRO A 13 -21.37 -2.07 -3.82
N GLU A 14 -22.43 -2.70 -4.32
CA GLU A 14 -22.37 -3.87 -5.20
C GLU A 14 -21.70 -3.53 -6.53
N GLN A 15 -22.07 -2.39 -7.13
CA GLN A 15 -21.40 -1.89 -8.33
C GLN A 15 -19.90 -1.66 -8.07
N PHE A 16 -19.56 -1.09 -6.92
CA PHE A 16 -18.17 -0.84 -6.55
C PHE A 16 -17.37 -2.14 -6.43
N TYR A 17 -17.98 -3.17 -5.86
CA TYR A 17 -17.35 -4.49 -5.76
C TYR A 17 -17.18 -5.17 -7.12
N LEU A 18 -18.18 -5.09 -8.00
CA LEU A 18 -18.06 -5.61 -9.37
C LEU A 18 -16.91 -4.95 -10.14
N MET A 19 -16.73 -3.63 -10.01
CA MET A 19 -15.58 -2.94 -10.60
C MET A 19 -14.24 -3.43 -10.02
N PHE A 20 -14.21 -3.80 -8.74
CA PHE A 20 -13.04 -4.39 -8.13
C PHE A 20 -12.78 -5.83 -8.63
N GLU A 21 -13.82 -6.62 -8.83
CA GLU A 21 -13.69 -7.95 -9.43
C GLU A 21 -13.16 -7.90 -10.86
N GLU A 22 -13.61 -6.96 -11.67
CA GLU A 22 -13.08 -6.71 -13.01
C GLU A 22 -11.59 -6.32 -12.96
N TYR A 23 -11.20 -5.49 -11.99
CA TYR A 23 -9.79 -5.16 -11.77
C TYR A 23 -8.97 -6.40 -11.37
N ARG A 24 -9.48 -7.26 -10.47
CA ARG A 24 -8.83 -8.52 -10.09
C ARG A 24 -8.60 -9.42 -11.29
N GLN A 25 -9.64 -9.58 -12.13
CA GLN A 25 -9.54 -10.36 -13.35
C GLN A 25 -8.50 -9.76 -14.29
N TRP A 26 -8.54 -8.45 -14.50
CA TRP A 26 -7.54 -7.78 -15.33
C TRP A 26 -6.11 -7.99 -14.82
N VAL A 27 -5.89 -7.92 -13.50
CA VAL A 27 -4.58 -8.18 -12.88
C VAL A 27 -4.11 -9.59 -13.15
N SER A 28 -5.01 -10.58 -13.05
CA SER A 28 -4.72 -11.99 -13.33
C SER A 28 -4.33 -12.21 -14.79
N ASP A 29 -5.03 -11.54 -15.72
CA ASP A 29 -4.84 -11.71 -17.17
C ASP A 29 -3.64 -10.90 -17.69
N ASN A 30 -3.09 -9.99 -16.91
CA ASN A 30 -2.00 -9.10 -17.30
C ASN A 30 -0.79 -9.22 -16.34
N PRO A 31 -0.09 -10.37 -16.34
CA PRO A 31 1.12 -10.54 -15.53
C PRO A 31 2.20 -9.53 -15.94
N ILE A 32 3.19 -9.35 -15.06
CA ILE A 32 4.37 -8.53 -15.35
C ILE A 32 5.39 -9.39 -16.06
N THR A 33 5.72 -9.04 -17.32
CA THR A 33 6.76 -9.73 -18.07
C THR A 33 8.11 -9.13 -17.74
N ILE A 34 9.06 -9.97 -17.35
CA ILE A 34 10.44 -9.61 -17.08
C ILE A 34 11.38 -10.35 -18.01
N GLU A 35 12.48 -9.69 -18.36
CA GLU A 35 13.58 -10.30 -19.09
C GLU A 35 14.48 -11.03 -18.10
N ASP A 36 14.85 -12.27 -18.41
CA ASP A 36 15.74 -13.11 -17.61
C ASP A 36 16.72 -13.86 -18.50
N TYR A 37 17.82 -14.32 -17.94
CA TYR A 37 18.86 -15.05 -18.66
C TYR A 37 19.08 -16.39 -18.00
N VAL A 38 19.05 -17.47 -18.80
CA VAL A 38 19.20 -18.84 -18.29
C VAL A 38 20.36 -19.57 -18.94
N GLY A 39 20.96 -20.50 -18.16
CA GLY A 39 22.04 -21.34 -18.60
C GLY A 39 23.39 -20.63 -18.67
N LYS A 40 24.43 -21.42 -19.02
CA LYS A 40 25.81 -20.91 -19.14
C LYS A 40 25.99 -19.95 -20.30
N ASP A 41 25.17 -20.09 -21.34
CA ASP A 41 25.21 -19.28 -22.56
C ASP A 41 24.36 -18.00 -22.44
N ALA A 42 23.85 -17.68 -21.25
CA ALA A 42 23.01 -16.53 -20.97
C ALA A 42 21.85 -16.33 -21.99
N ILE A 43 21.13 -17.40 -22.25
CA ILE A 43 20.00 -17.36 -23.21
C ILE A 43 18.91 -16.47 -22.64
N ARG A 44 18.55 -15.44 -23.39
CA ARG A 44 17.49 -14.49 -23.05
C ARG A 44 16.12 -15.19 -23.09
N VAL A 45 15.37 -15.08 -21.98
CA VAL A 45 14.01 -15.60 -21.85
C VAL A 45 13.09 -14.53 -21.26
N MET A 46 11.82 -14.57 -21.65
CA MET A 46 10.81 -13.73 -21.06
C MET A 46 10.04 -14.55 -20.03
N ARG A 47 9.98 -14.05 -18.78
CA ARG A 47 9.22 -14.70 -17.70
C ARG A 47 8.08 -13.84 -17.26
N GLU A 48 6.93 -14.46 -17.06
CA GLU A 48 5.78 -13.82 -16.47
C GLU A 48 5.83 -13.94 -14.95
N LYS A 49 5.57 -12.85 -14.28
CA LYS A 49 5.39 -12.78 -12.83
C LYS A 49 3.99 -12.27 -12.50
N PRO A 50 3.32 -12.85 -11.51
CA PRO A 50 2.04 -12.36 -11.06
C PRO A 50 2.10 -10.87 -10.72
N ARG A 51 1.09 -10.13 -11.11
CA ARG A 51 0.93 -8.72 -10.77
C ARG A 51 0.25 -8.62 -9.40
N PRO A 52 0.78 -7.85 -8.43
CA PRO A 52 0.10 -7.65 -7.16
C PRO A 52 -1.14 -6.76 -7.31
N LEU A 53 -2.14 -7.01 -6.48
CA LEU A 53 -3.25 -6.08 -6.30
C LEU A 53 -2.78 -4.86 -5.51
N THR A 54 -3.21 -3.66 -5.93
CA THR A 54 -2.93 -2.40 -5.23
C THR A 54 -4.13 -1.45 -5.31
N ILE A 55 -4.27 -0.56 -4.33
CA ILE A 55 -5.30 0.49 -4.35
C ILE A 55 -5.08 1.43 -5.55
N GLU A 56 -3.84 1.79 -5.81
CA GLU A 56 -3.45 2.66 -6.92
C GLU A 56 -3.76 2.00 -8.28
N GLY A 57 -3.51 0.69 -8.38
CA GLY A 57 -3.86 -0.09 -9.58
C GLY A 57 -5.36 -0.11 -9.81
N PHE A 58 -6.15 -0.32 -8.76
CA PHE A 58 -7.61 -0.28 -8.83
C PHE A 58 -8.12 1.13 -9.22
N ASN A 59 -7.59 2.18 -8.62
CA ASN A 59 -7.93 3.55 -8.98
C ASN A 59 -7.63 3.84 -10.46
N ASN A 60 -6.46 3.44 -10.96
CA ASN A 60 -6.07 3.61 -12.36
C ASN A 60 -6.95 2.78 -13.32
N HIS A 61 -7.36 1.58 -12.91
CA HIS A 61 -8.29 0.75 -13.68
C HIS A 61 -9.66 1.45 -13.81
N CYS A 62 -10.20 1.98 -12.72
CA CYS A 62 -11.45 2.73 -12.72
C CYS A 62 -11.37 4.02 -13.53
N PHE A 63 -10.23 4.71 -13.49
CA PHE A 63 -10.02 5.89 -14.33
C PHE A 63 -10.07 5.56 -15.82
N ARG A 64 -9.40 4.49 -16.24
CA ARG A 64 -9.32 4.10 -17.65
C ARG A 64 -10.65 3.59 -18.21
N ASN A 65 -11.39 2.81 -17.43
CA ASN A 65 -12.59 2.12 -17.92
C ASN A 65 -13.87 2.91 -17.67
N TYR A 66 -13.90 3.75 -16.62
CA TYR A 66 -15.11 4.45 -16.19
C TYR A 66 -14.96 5.96 -16.10
N GLY A 67 -13.76 6.50 -16.34
CA GLY A 67 -13.49 7.94 -16.22
C GLY A 67 -13.56 8.47 -14.78
N ILE A 68 -13.47 7.59 -13.77
CA ILE A 68 -13.52 7.98 -12.35
C ILE A 68 -12.13 8.46 -11.93
N SER A 69 -12.02 9.73 -11.61
CA SER A 69 -10.72 10.37 -11.33
C SER A 69 -10.08 9.91 -10.00
N THR A 70 -10.91 9.55 -9.01
CA THR A 70 -10.41 9.07 -7.71
C THR A 70 -11.49 8.28 -6.98
N LEU A 71 -11.04 7.21 -6.31
CA LEU A 71 -11.87 6.40 -5.41
C LEU A 71 -11.69 6.80 -3.94
N GLN A 72 -10.78 7.73 -3.65
CA GLN A 72 -10.40 8.11 -2.29
C GLN A 72 -11.59 8.55 -1.44
N GLN A 73 -12.53 9.30 -2.02
CA GLN A 73 -13.73 9.77 -1.34
C GLN A 73 -14.60 8.65 -0.78
N TYR A 74 -14.66 7.49 -1.47
CA TYR A 74 -15.40 6.31 -1.00
C TYR A 74 -14.65 5.63 0.15
N PHE A 75 -13.33 5.45 0.01
CA PHE A 75 -12.50 4.82 1.02
C PHE A 75 -12.34 5.63 2.31
N GLU A 76 -12.42 6.96 2.23
CA GLU A 76 -12.32 7.87 3.38
C GLU A 76 -13.69 8.25 3.97
N ASN A 77 -14.80 7.82 3.36
CA ASN A 77 -16.15 8.23 3.74
C ASN A 77 -16.25 9.75 3.91
N ARG A 78 -15.77 10.50 2.90
CA ARG A 78 -15.70 11.97 2.98
C ARG A 78 -17.07 12.57 3.24
N ASP A 79 -17.12 13.44 4.25
CA ASP A 79 -18.35 14.13 4.71
C ASP A 79 -19.47 13.15 5.13
N GLU A 80 -19.13 11.91 5.54
CA GLU A 80 -20.06 10.86 5.91
C GLU A 80 -21.08 10.46 4.82
N LYS A 81 -20.81 10.86 3.58
CA LYS A 81 -21.71 10.62 2.43
C LYS A 81 -21.63 9.23 1.84
N TYR A 82 -20.61 8.45 2.22
CA TYR A 82 -20.31 7.11 1.66
C TYR A 82 -20.37 6.02 2.72
N THR A 83 -21.16 6.21 3.79
CA THR A 83 -21.26 5.27 4.91
C THR A 83 -21.76 3.89 4.47
N ASP A 84 -22.61 3.84 3.47
CA ASP A 84 -23.10 2.61 2.83
C ASP A 84 -21.97 1.81 2.14
N PHE A 85 -20.89 2.47 1.71
CA PHE A 85 -19.71 1.83 1.11
C PHE A 85 -18.69 1.30 2.12
N PHE A 86 -18.85 1.58 3.41
CA PHE A 86 -17.85 1.27 4.44
C PHE A 86 -17.41 -0.20 4.42
N TYR A 87 -18.36 -1.13 4.42
CA TYR A 87 -18.05 -2.56 4.45
C TYR A 87 -17.34 -3.02 3.19
N ILE A 88 -17.79 -2.57 2.04
CA ILE A 88 -17.18 -2.97 0.77
C ILE A 88 -15.78 -2.39 0.60
N CYS A 89 -15.57 -1.14 1.00
CA CYS A 89 -14.25 -0.52 1.01
C CYS A 89 -13.28 -1.27 1.94
N ARG A 90 -13.76 -1.73 3.09
CA ARG A 90 -12.97 -2.56 4.01
C ARG A 90 -12.63 -3.90 3.37
N THR A 91 -13.61 -4.60 2.80
CA THR A 91 -13.40 -5.88 2.11
C THR A 91 -12.36 -5.75 1.00
N ILE A 92 -12.45 -4.74 0.15
CA ILE A 92 -11.49 -4.48 -0.93
C ILE A 92 -10.06 -4.28 -0.36
N ARG A 93 -9.92 -3.50 0.71
CA ARG A 93 -8.62 -3.29 1.36
C ARG A 93 -8.06 -4.59 1.94
N ASP A 94 -8.90 -5.39 2.58
CA ASP A 94 -8.50 -6.65 3.19
C ASP A 94 -8.07 -7.67 2.11
N GLU A 95 -8.77 -7.76 0.98
CA GLU A 95 -8.40 -8.62 -0.14
C GLU A 95 -7.07 -8.19 -0.80
N ILE A 96 -6.88 -6.90 -1.03
CA ILE A 96 -5.62 -6.38 -1.55
C ILE A 96 -4.47 -6.70 -0.59
N ARG A 97 -4.68 -6.46 0.69
CA ARG A 97 -3.69 -6.74 1.73
C ARG A 97 -3.36 -8.23 1.81
N GLN A 98 -4.39 -9.09 1.78
CA GLN A 98 -4.22 -10.54 1.78
C GLN A 98 -3.38 -10.98 0.58
N ASN A 99 -3.72 -10.55 -0.64
CA ASN A 99 -2.97 -10.88 -1.85
C ASN A 99 -1.48 -10.51 -1.72
N GLN A 100 -1.18 -9.32 -1.19
CA GLN A 100 0.19 -8.85 -1.02
C GLN A 100 0.94 -9.66 0.03
N ILE A 101 0.33 -9.93 1.18
CA ILE A 101 0.97 -10.69 2.29
C ILE A 101 1.21 -12.13 1.86
N GLU A 102 0.21 -12.81 1.32
CA GLU A 102 0.33 -14.21 0.87
C GLU A 102 1.36 -14.34 -0.26
N GLY A 103 1.34 -13.42 -1.24
CA GLY A 103 2.32 -13.38 -2.31
C GLY A 103 3.75 -13.10 -1.82
N GLY A 104 3.89 -12.27 -0.78
CA GLY A 104 5.17 -12.02 -0.11
C GLY A 104 5.66 -13.25 0.65
N MET A 105 4.78 -13.93 1.40
CA MET A 105 5.09 -15.16 2.14
C MET A 105 5.46 -16.31 1.20
N ALA A 106 4.79 -16.40 0.06
CA ALA A 106 5.09 -17.41 -0.96
C ALA A 106 6.34 -17.09 -1.79
N GLY A 107 6.99 -15.95 -1.57
CA GLY A 107 8.15 -15.51 -2.36
C GLY A 107 7.82 -15.09 -3.80
N ILE A 108 6.54 -14.89 -4.11
CA ILE A 108 6.07 -14.40 -5.42
C ILE A 108 6.38 -12.91 -5.55
N PHE A 109 6.08 -12.13 -4.50
CA PHE A 109 6.40 -10.72 -4.40
C PHE A 109 7.64 -10.49 -3.55
N ASN A 110 8.23 -9.31 -3.63
CA ASN A 110 9.38 -8.95 -2.80
C ASN A 110 8.96 -8.82 -1.33
N PRO A 111 9.46 -9.70 -0.42
CA PRO A 111 9.02 -9.70 0.98
C PRO A 111 9.28 -8.36 1.70
N SER A 112 10.41 -7.71 1.43
CA SER A 112 10.76 -6.43 2.07
C SER A 112 9.82 -5.30 1.66
N ILE A 113 9.41 -5.25 0.39
CA ILE A 113 8.42 -4.26 -0.10
C ILE A 113 7.05 -4.58 0.48
N THR A 114 6.63 -5.85 0.45
CA THR A 114 5.36 -6.30 1.02
C THR A 114 5.24 -5.93 2.50
N GLN A 115 6.29 -6.15 3.27
CA GLN A 115 6.35 -5.83 4.68
C GLN A 115 6.15 -4.33 4.94
N ARG A 116 6.82 -3.47 4.17
CA ARG A 116 6.72 -2.01 4.30
C ARG A 116 5.33 -1.49 3.91
N LEU A 117 4.78 -1.96 2.78
CA LEU A 117 3.44 -1.54 2.30
C LEU A 117 2.33 -1.94 3.28
N ASN A 118 2.49 -3.07 3.96
CA ASN A 118 1.48 -3.60 4.87
C ASN A 118 1.75 -3.24 6.34
N ASN A 119 2.73 -2.38 6.63
CA ASN A 119 3.12 -1.97 7.98
C ASN A 119 3.42 -3.16 8.92
N LEU A 120 3.93 -4.26 8.37
CA LEU A 120 4.40 -5.40 9.13
C LEU A 120 5.76 -5.00 9.73
N LYS A 121 5.78 -4.65 11.02
CA LYS A 121 7.00 -4.24 11.69
C LYS A 121 7.92 -5.45 11.90
N GLU A 122 9.12 -5.37 11.37
CA GLU A 122 10.22 -6.18 11.86
C GLU A 122 10.70 -5.54 13.16
N ALA A 123 10.63 -6.27 14.26
CA ALA A 123 11.26 -5.82 15.49
C ALA A 123 12.78 -5.98 15.30
N THR A 124 13.42 -4.93 14.81
CA THR A 124 14.89 -4.87 14.86
C THR A 124 15.25 -4.54 16.30
N ASP A 125 15.53 -5.56 17.08
CA ASP A 125 16.17 -5.40 18.38
C ASP A 125 17.60 -4.97 18.11
N ILE A 126 17.85 -3.67 18.22
CA ILE A 126 19.21 -3.16 18.40
C ILE A 126 19.57 -3.50 19.83
N THR A 127 20.08 -4.71 20.06
CA THR A 127 20.48 -5.19 21.36
C THR A 127 21.60 -4.32 21.90
N THR A 128 21.26 -3.33 22.70
CA THR A 128 22.16 -2.67 23.65
C THR A 128 22.35 -3.53 24.90
N ASN A 129 22.04 -4.84 24.82
CA ASN A 129 22.09 -5.76 25.96
C ASN A 129 21.21 -5.27 27.14
N GLY A 130 20.05 -4.69 26.85
CA GLY A 130 19.13 -4.17 27.85
C GLY A 130 19.58 -2.85 28.51
N LYS A 131 20.60 -2.20 27.97
CA LYS A 131 21.05 -0.87 28.42
C LYS A 131 20.42 0.22 27.59
N ASP A 132 19.96 1.27 28.24
CA ASP A 132 19.48 2.46 27.55
C ASP A 132 20.55 3.03 26.64
N VAL A 133 20.17 3.43 25.41
CA VAL A 133 21.07 4.13 24.49
C VAL A 133 21.38 5.49 25.10
N GLN A 134 22.51 5.62 25.76
CA GLN A 134 22.99 6.92 26.19
C GLN A 134 23.50 7.68 24.97
N SER A 135 22.75 8.67 24.49
CA SER A 135 23.25 9.63 23.53
C SER A 135 24.30 10.51 24.19
N ASN A 136 25.58 10.22 23.99
CA ASN A 136 26.66 11.10 24.39
C ASN A 136 26.68 12.31 23.48
N ILE A 137 26.10 13.42 23.92
CA ILE A 137 26.23 14.70 23.22
C ILE A 137 27.61 15.25 23.57
N ILE A 138 28.55 15.18 22.64
CA ILE A 138 29.85 15.80 22.76
C ILE A 138 29.70 17.28 22.44
N VAL A 139 29.69 18.11 23.47
CA VAL A 139 29.65 19.57 23.33
C VAL A 139 31.09 20.10 23.21
N GLN A 140 31.41 20.66 22.06
CA GLN A 140 32.77 21.14 21.76
C GLN A 140 33.00 22.62 22.13
N ASP A 141 31.94 23.36 22.44
CA ASP A 141 32.07 24.76 22.85
C ASP A 141 31.42 25.04 24.22
N ALA A 142 31.99 26.03 24.96
CA ALA A 142 31.58 26.35 26.31
C ALA A 142 30.16 26.95 26.38
N GLN A 143 29.70 27.61 25.33
CA GLN A 143 28.40 28.29 25.29
C GLN A 143 27.24 27.32 25.13
N THR A 144 27.43 26.28 24.33
CA THR A 144 26.46 25.17 24.14
C THR A 144 26.35 24.36 25.45
N LYS A 145 27.45 24.16 26.19
CA LYS A 145 27.46 23.47 27.49
C LYS A 145 26.64 24.22 28.53
N GLU A 146 26.82 25.55 28.62
CA GLU A 146 26.06 26.38 29.55
C GLU A 146 24.55 26.41 29.26
N ASN A 147 24.16 26.34 27.97
CA ASN A 147 22.76 26.28 27.56
C ASN A 147 22.11 24.92 27.87
N LEU A 148 22.85 23.82 27.76
CA LEU A 148 22.38 22.48 28.12
C LEU A 148 22.18 22.31 29.65
N ASP A 149 23.03 22.94 30.45
CA ASP A 149 22.92 22.89 31.92
C ASP A 149 21.73 23.70 32.46
N LYS A 150 21.19 24.65 31.66
CA LYS A 150 19.98 25.44 31.99
C LYS A 150 18.66 24.69 31.64
N ILE A 151 18.71 23.58 30.93
CA ILE A 151 17.54 22.79 30.48
C ILE A 151 17.29 21.57 31.40
N LYS A 152 18.18 21.30 32.35
CA LYS A 152 17.98 20.32 33.39
C LYS A 152 17.26 21.00 34.57
#